data_ffbcf3d1ac237821cb1ff2e1a8af0060
#
_entry.id   ffbcf3d1ac237821cb1ff2e1a8af0060
#
_cell.length_a   1.000
_cell.length_b   1.000
_cell.length_c   1.000
_cell.angle_alpha   90.00
_cell.angle_beta   90.00
_cell.angle_gamma   90.00
#
_symmetry.space_group_name_H-M   'P 1'
#
loop_
_entity.id
_entity.type
_entity.pdbx_description
1 polymer ?
#
loop_
_entity_poly.entity_id
_entity_poly.type
_entity_poly.pdbx_seq_one_letter_code
_entity_poly.pdbx_strand_id
1 'polypeptide(L)'
;MKIKDVEERTGLSRSNVRFYEKEKLIEPSRNESNGYRDYSENDVENIKKIAYLRTLGISIEDIRSIISGKVTLQETLERQNEILNSQITDLNKAKRMCEKML
;
A
#
# COMPACT_ATOMS: atom_id res chain seq x y z
N MET A 1 -12.33 -15.65 6.68
CA MET A 1 -11.21 -16.55 6.30
C MET A 1 -10.01 -16.31 7.20
N LYS A 2 -9.11 -17.29 7.26
CA LYS A 2 -7.90 -17.21 8.08
C LYS A 2 -6.79 -16.47 7.34
N ILE A 3 -5.79 -16.01 8.09
CA ILE A 3 -4.66 -15.26 7.53
C ILE A 3 -3.91 -16.05 6.44
N LYS A 4 -3.86 -17.37 6.55
CA LYS A 4 -3.24 -18.21 5.52
C LYS A 4 -3.93 -18.05 4.16
N ASP A 5 -5.25 -17.99 4.16
CA ASP A 5 -6.03 -17.79 2.94
C ASP A 5 -5.77 -16.40 2.36
N VAL A 6 -5.62 -15.40 3.23
CA VAL A 6 -5.31 -14.03 2.83
C VAL A 6 -3.94 -13.98 2.16
N GLU A 7 -2.94 -14.65 2.73
CA GLU A 7 -1.60 -14.74 2.13
C GLU A 7 -1.65 -15.33 0.72
N GLU A 8 -2.40 -16.41 0.56
CA GLU A 8 -2.54 -17.08 -0.74
C GLU A 8 -3.24 -16.19 -1.77
N ARG A 9 -4.27 -15.46 -1.34
CA ARG A 9 -5.08 -14.64 -2.23
C ARG A 9 -4.45 -13.29 -2.58
N THR A 10 -3.59 -12.76 -1.72
CA THR A 10 -2.96 -11.45 -1.93
C THR A 10 -1.51 -11.54 -2.38
N GLY A 11 -0.87 -12.66 -2.15
CA GLY A 11 0.57 -12.83 -2.40
C GLY A 11 1.45 -12.12 -1.38
N LEU A 12 0.85 -11.55 -0.32
CA LEU A 12 1.59 -10.86 0.72
C LEU A 12 1.96 -11.80 1.85
N SER A 13 3.03 -11.48 2.57
CA SER A 13 3.42 -12.22 3.74
C SER A 13 2.47 -11.92 4.90
N ARG A 14 2.39 -12.84 5.84
CA ARG A 14 1.64 -12.68 7.08
C ARG A 14 2.08 -11.41 7.82
N SER A 15 3.37 -11.15 7.84
CA SER A 15 3.94 -9.95 8.48
C SER A 15 3.40 -8.67 7.86
N ASN A 16 3.30 -8.61 6.53
CA ASN A 16 2.77 -7.44 5.84
C ASN A 16 1.27 -7.23 6.13
N VAL A 17 0.50 -8.32 6.13
CA VAL A 17 -0.93 -8.24 6.46
C VAL A 17 -1.13 -7.72 7.87
N ARG A 18 -0.37 -8.25 8.84
CA ARG A 18 -0.44 -7.81 10.23
C ARG A 18 0.06 -6.39 10.41
N PHE A 19 1.05 -5.97 9.62
CA PHE A 19 1.52 -4.58 9.62
C PHE A 19 0.41 -3.62 9.25
N TYR A 20 -0.37 -3.94 8.22
CA TYR A 20 -1.50 -3.11 7.81
C TYR A 20 -2.57 -3.02 8.91
N GLU A 21 -2.81 -4.11 9.62
CA GLU A 21 -3.73 -4.11 10.76
C GLU A 21 -3.18 -3.25 11.90
N LYS A 22 -1.89 -3.38 12.22
CA LYS A 22 -1.23 -2.58 13.25
C LYS A 22 -1.31 -1.09 12.95
N GLU A 23 -1.16 -0.72 11.68
CA GLU A 23 -1.26 0.66 11.23
C GLU A 23 -2.72 1.12 11.09
N LYS A 24 -3.68 0.28 11.45
CA LYS A 24 -5.12 0.56 11.42
C LYS A 24 -5.65 0.87 10.03
N LEU A 25 -5.03 0.30 9.01
CA LEU A 25 -5.50 0.42 7.62
C LEU A 25 -6.59 -0.62 7.32
N ILE A 26 -6.61 -1.71 8.07
CA ILE A 26 -7.66 -2.73 8.03
C ILE A 26 -8.04 -3.10 9.46
N GLU A 27 -9.27 -3.55 9.66
CA GLU A 27 -9.78 -3.98 10.95
C GLU A 27 -10.57 -5.27 10.78
N PRO A 28 -9.88 -6.43 10.69
CA PRO A 28 -10.58 -7.71 10.56
C PRO A 28 -11.34 -8.04 11.84
N SER A 29 -12.47 -8.70 11.68
CA SER A 29 -13.24 -9.20 12.80
C SER A 29 -12.46 -10.29 13.54
N ARG A 30 -12.81 -10.53 14.80
CA ARG A 30 -12.29 -11.66 15.55
C ARG A 30 -13.37 -12.69 15.74
N ASN A 31 -12.99 -13.96 15.65
CA ASN A 31 -13.88 -15.05 15.93
C ASN A 31 -14.16 -15.10 17.44
N GLU A 32 -15.43 -15.03 17.83
CA GLU A 32 -15.83 -15.00 19.23
C GLU A 32 -15.47 -16.30 19.99
N SER A 33 -15.44 -17.43 19.28
CA SER A 33 -15.17 -18.74 19.89
C SER A 33 -13.71 -18.95 20.24
N ASN A 34 -12.77 -18.47 19.41
CA ASN A 34 -11.33 -18.77 19.56
C ASN A 34 -10.44 -17.53 19.55
N GLY A 35 -10.99 -16.34 19.35
CA GLY A 35 -10.24 -15.09 19.34
C GLY A 35 -9.35 -14.87 18.12
N TYR A 36 -9.35 -15.80 17.16
CA TYR A 36 -8.57 -15.64 15.94
C TYR A 36 -9.22 -14.62 15.00
N ARG A 37 -8.38 -13.98 14.16
CA ARG A 37 -8.85 -13.03 13.17
C ARG A 37 -9.66 -13.73 12.09
N ASP A 38 -10.75 -13.11 11.70
CA ASP A 38 -11.62 -13.59 10.64
C ASP A 38 -11.68 -12.51 9.56
N TYR A 39 -10.95 -12.74 8.45
CA TYR A 39 -10.88 -11.80 7.34
C TYR A 39 -12.03 -12.00 6.39
N SER A 40 -12.63 -10.90 5.95
CA SER A 40 -13.72 -10.91 4.96
C SER A 40 -13.16 -10.78 3.54
N GLU A 41 -14.03 -11.01 2.55
CA GLU A 41 -13.68 -10.72 1.16
C GLU A 41 -13.35 -9.24 0.97
N ASN A 42 -14.07 -8.36 1.66
CA ASN A 42 -13.80 -6.93 1.62
C ASN A 42 -12.43 -6.59 2.19
N ASP A 43 -12.03 -7.27 3.27
CA ASP A 43 -10.68 -7.12 3.84
C ASP A 43 -9.60 -7.46 2.81
N VAL A 44 -9.79 -8.57 2.08
CA VAL A 44 -8.85 -8.99 1.03
C VAL A 44 -8.74 -7.93 -0.05
N GLU A 45 -9.86 -7.40 -0.51
CA GLU A 45 -9.87 -6.36 -1.54
C GLU A 45 -9.18 -5.08 -1.06
N ASN A 46 -9.41 -4.69 0.18
CA ASN A 46 -8.75 -3.53 0.77
C ASN A 46 -7.25 -3.73 0.91
N ILE A 47 -6.82 -4.93 1.34
CA ILE A 47 -5.40 -5.27 1.44
C ILE A 47 -4.73 -5.18 0.07
N LYS A 48 -5.37 -5.69 -0.97
CA LYS A 48 -4.85 -5.61 -2.35
C LYS A 48 -4.69 -4.16 -2.80
N LYS A 49 -5.68 -3.31 -2.52
CA LYS A 49 -5.63 -1.88 -2.87
C LYS A 49 -4.47 -1.19 -2.16
N ILE A 50 -4.31 -1.43 -0.87
CA ILE A 50 -3.22 -0.86 -0.08
C ILE A 50 -1.87 -1.29 -0.66
N ALA A 51 -1.69 -2.58 -0.91
CA ALA A 51 -0.46 -3.11 -1.48
C ALA A 51 -0.15 -2.49 -2.84
N TYR A 52 -1.16 -2.32 -3.69
CA TYR A 52 -1.00 -1.69 -4.99
C TYR A 52 -0.54 -0.24 -4.86
N LEU A 53 -1.18 0.54 -3.99
CA LEU A 53 -0.79 1.93 -3.75
C LEU A 53 0.65 2.04 -3.24
N ARG A 54 1.07 1.09 -2.40
CA ARG A 54 2.45 1.03 -1.91
C ARG A 54 3.46 0.80 -3.04
N THR A 55 3.10 0.00 -4.05
CA THR A 55 3.99 -0.20 -5.20
C THR A 55 4.18 1.07 -6.02
N LEU A 56 3.23 2.00 -5.95
CA LEU A 56 3.34 3.30 -6.62
C LEU A 56 4.20 4.30 -5.84
N GLY A 57 4.66 3.92 -4.66
CA GLY A 57 5.45 4.80 -3.79
C GLY A 57 4.64 5.66 -2.85
N ILE A 58 3.33 5.41 -2.73
CA ILE A 58 2.46 6.16 -1.82
C ILE A 58 2.71 5.67 -0.39
N SER A 59 2.90 6.61 0.54
CA SER A 59 3.22 6.29 1.92
C SER A 59 2.02 5.74 2.70
N ILE A 60 2.30 5.04 3.79
CA ILE A 60 1.26 4.57 4.71
C ILE A 60 0.43 5.75 5.23
N GLU A 61 1.08 6.88 5.52
CA GLU A 61 0.41 8.10 6.00
C GLU A 61 -0.59 8.64 4.98
N ASP A 62 -0.20 8.68 3.71
CA ASP A 62 -1.08 9.13 2.64
C ASP A 62 -2.24 8.16 2.42
N ILE A 63 -1.99 6.86 2.51
CA ILE A 63 -3.04 5.85 2.43
C ILE A 63 -4.03 6.04 3.59
N ARG A 64 -3.52 6.27 4.80
CA ARG A 64 -4.37 6.54 5.96
C ARG A 64 -5.24 7.78 5.75
N SER A 65 -4.68 8.83 5.16
CA SER A 65 -5.42 10.05 4.84
C SER A 65 -6.53 9.81 3.82
N ILE A 66 -6.31 8.94 2.85
CA ILE A 66 -7.35 8.52 1.90
C ILE A 66 -8.46 7.76 2.62
N ILE A 67 -8.11 6.79 3.45
CA ILE A 67 -9.08 5.99 4.20
C ILE A 67 -9.92 6.85 5.14
N SER A 68 -9.29 7.82 5.80
CA SER A 68 -9.98 8.72 6.74
C SER A 68 -10.76 9.84 6.05
N GLY A 69 -10.67 9.95 4.73
CA GLY A 69 -11.41 10.95 3.97
C GLY A 69 -10.81 12.35 3.97
N LYS A 70 -9.57 12.51 4.47
CA LYS A 70 -8.91 13.82 4.49
C LYS A 70 -8.49 14.28 3.10
N VAL A 71 -8.11 13.32 2.24
CA VAL A 71 -7.76 13.58 0.85
C VAL A 71 -8.40 12.50 -0.01
N THR A 72 -8.57 12.79 -1.30
CA THR A 72 -9.10 11.81 -2.24
C THR A 72 -7.97 10.97 -2.84
N LEU A 73 -8.33 9.80 -3.33
CA LEU A 73 -7.40 8.95 -4.06
C LEU A 73 -6.86 9.70 -5.29
N GLN A 74 -7.73 10.40 -6.01
CA GLN A 74 -7.34 11.14 -7.21
C GLN A 74 -6.30 12.22 -6.89
N GLU A 75 -6.50 13.03 -5.85
CA GLU A 75 -5.54 14.05 -5.44
C GLU A 75 -4.18 13.44 -5.11
N THR A 76 -4.18 12.31 -4.41
CA THR A 76 -2.96 11.61 -4.03
C THR A 76 -2.24 11.07 -5.25
N LEU A 77 -2.96 10.48 -6.20
CA LEU A 77 -2.38 9.95 -7.44
C LEU A 77 -1.80 11.06 -8.32
N GLU A 78 -2.48 12.19 -8.43
CA GLU A 78 -2.00 13.34 -9.18
C GLU A 78 -0.69 13.87 -8.61
N ARG A 79 -0.63 14.03 -7.28
CA ARG A 79 0.58 14.47 -6.60
C ARG A 79 1.72 13.46 -6.77
N GLN A 80 1.43 12.17 -6.63
CA GLN A 80 2.44 11.12 -6.80
C GLN A 80 2.97 11.08 -8.23
N ASN A 81 2.10 11.30 -9.21
CA ASN A 81 2.52 11.36 -10.60
C ASN A 81 3.49 12.50 -10.85
N GLU A 82 3.26 13.67 -10.25
CA GLU A 82 4.18 14.80 -10.35
C GLU A 82 5.53 14.50 -9.70
N ILE A 83 5.52 13.84 -8.55
CA ILE A 83 6.73 13.41 -7.85
C ILE A 83 7.54 12.45 -8.74
N LEU A 84 6.86 11.48 -9.35
CA LEU A 84 7.51 10.52 -10.25
C LEU A 84 8.10 11.19 -11.47
N ASN A 85 7.40 12.15 -12.05
CA ASN A 85 7.92 12.93 -13.19
C ASN A 85 9.19 13.69 -12.82
N SER A 86 9.22 14.28 -11.62
CA SER A 86 10.40 14.97 -11.11
C SER A 86 11.57 14.01 -10.91
N GLN A 87 11.30 12.82 -10.37
CA GLN A 87 12.32 11.78 -10.16
C GLN A 87 12.89 11.28 -11.49
N ILE A 88 12.06 11.10 -12.50
CA ILE A 88 12.48 10.71 -13.84
C ILE A 88 13.42 11.76 -14.42
N THR A 89 13.07 13.04 -14.30
CA THR A 89 13.90 14.15 -14.78
C THR A 89 15.27 14.14 -14.11
N ASP A 90 15.30 13.98 -12.78
CA ASP A 90 16.53 13.95 -12.01
C ASP A 90 17.42 12.75 -12.39
N LEU A 91 16.81 11.57 -12.55
CA LEU A 91 17.53 10.38 -12.98
C LEU A 91 18.11 10.52 -14.38
N ASN A 92 17.36 11.13 -15.29
CA ASN A 92 17.85 11.40 -16.66
C ASN A 92 19.04 12.35 -16.65
N LYS A 93 19.02 13.37 -15.80
CA LYS A 93 20.17 14.29 -15.65
C LYS A 93 21.40 13.55 -15.12
N ALA A 94 21.21 12.74 -14.08
CA ALA A 94 22.30 11.96 -13.49
C ALA A 94 22.89 10.99 -14.51
N LYS A 95 22.05 10.34 -15.28
CA LYS A 95 22.47 9.41 -16.33
C LYS A 95 23.33 10.12 -17.38
N ARG A 96 22.89 11.29 -17.84
CA ARG A 96 23.66 12.09 -18.83
C ARG A 96 25.02 12.50 -18.29
N MET A 97 25.08 12.86 -16.99
CA MET A 97 26.36 13.22 -16.38
C MET A 97 27.30 12.01 -16.31
N CYS A 98 26.78 10.84 -15.96
CA CYS A 98 27.57 9.61 -15.98
C CYS A 98 28.13 9.32 -17.36
N GLU A 99 27.31 9.44 -18.40
CA GLU A 99 27.70 9.18 -19.78
C GLU A 99 28.80 10.13 -20.23
N LYS A 100 28.76 11.39 -19.79
CA LYS A 100 29.82 12.37 -20.13
C LYS A 100 31.15 12.05 -19.48
N MET A 101 31.14 11.37 -18.33
CA MET A 101 32.35 11.02 -17.58
C MET A 101 32.96 9.70 -18.07
N LEU A 102 32.21 8.91 -18.79
CA LEU A 102 32.70 7.65 -19.37
C LEU A 102 33.51 7.90 -20.61
#